data_73ecb1701f56fe8a6f3a14d2b18a4d1c
#
_entry.id   73ecb1701f56fe8a6f3a14d2b18a4d1c
#
_cell.length_a   1.000
_cell.length_b   1.000
_cell.length_c   1.000
_cell.angle_alpha   90.00
_cell.angle_beta   90.00
_cell.angle_gamma   90.00
#
_symmetry.space_group_name_H-M   'P 1'
#
loop_
_entity.id
_entity.type
_entity.pdbx_description
1 polymer ?
#
loop_
_entity_poly.entity_id
_entity_poly.type
_entity_poly.pdbx_seq_one_letter_code
_entity_poly.pdbx_strand_id
1 'polypeptide(L)'
;MAAIVERAPSLEFPILTGVSAGAINIAHLAAYRGSLAAAVDALRREWGRLTADRVYRISPMRLARTGLRWLGAMAFRRHGGPGMVRGLMDMEPLRRFLARSLDLRGIDENIAAGRLRAVAISATPYASDQTVTFVQGAEDVPTWRRALRYSLRTHLTLDHVMASAAIPILFPAVRVNDQFYGDGSVRQTAPFAPAIHLGARALVLISSRPDPETPRVPRASVRAQRERQYPSLAEVMGMLLHTAFLDAPEADAERLERINRLLEACPAGSGAPDGLKPIHLLVLRPSQDLGSLVAAQRVRLPPLVRWVVRGMGGEREAAAGFLSYLLFDPAYTTALIDLGYADAHREWSRIERFLRVTGGT
;
A
#
# COMPACT_ATOMS: atom_id res chain seq x y z
N MET A 1 -9.36 -8.79 -7.35
CA MET A 1 -10.46 -7.96 -7.90
C MET A 1 -10.96 -8.50 -9.25
N ALA A 2 -10.13 -8.77 -10.28
CA ALA A 2 -10.61 -9.24 -11.59
C ALA A 2 -11.59 -10.42 -11.47
N ALA A 3 -11.19 -11.51 -10.84
CA ALA A 3 -12.07 -12.67 -10.62
C ALA A 3 -13.37 -12.36 -9.86
N ILE A 4 -13.37 -11.32 -9.01
CA ILE A 4 -14.57 -10.92 -8.26
C ILE A 4 -15.53 -10.19 -9.18
N VAL A 5 -15.07 -9.20 -9.93
CA VAL A 5 -15.96 -8.42 -10.83
C VAL A 5 -16.47 -9.22 -12.02
N GLU A 6 -15.75 -10.28 -12.43
CA GLU A 6 -16.22 -11.22 -13.46
C GLU A 6 -17.44 -12.02 -13.00
N ARG A 7 -17.52 -12.38 -11.71
CA ARG A 7 -18.59 -13.17 -11.13
C ARG A 7 -19.68 -12.33 -10.47
N ALA A 8 -19.34 -11.09 -10.08
CA ALA A 8 -20.26 -10.10 -9.52
C ALA A 8 -20.11 -8.76 -10.27
N PRO A 9 -20.60 -8.66 -11.51
CA PRO A 9 -20.40 -7.49 -12.37
C PRO A 9 -21.15 -6.25 -11.89
N SER A 10 -22.16 -6.42 -11.05
CA SER A 10 -22.94 -5.34 -10.40
C SER A 10 -22.29 -4.81 -9.12
N LEU A 11 -21.19 -5.42 -8.66
CA LEU A 11 -20.52 -5.00 -7.44
C LEU A 11 -19.96 -3.58 -7.57
N GLU A 12 -20.24 -2.77 -6.57
CA GLU A 12 -19.72 -1.42 -6.44
C GLU A 12 -19.02 -1.22 -5.09
N PHE A 13 -18.01 -0.38 -5.07
CA PHE A 13 -17.36 0.06 -3.84
C PHE A 13 -17.53 1.58 -3.70
N PRO A 14 -18.56 2.04 -2.99
CA PRO A 14 -18.82 3.47 -2.84
C PRO A 14 -17.75 4.19 -2.01
N ILE A 15 -16.96 3.47 -1.23
CA ILE A 15 -15.86 4.02 -0.42
C ILE A 15 -14.58 3.28 -0.77
N LEU A 16 -13.57 4.04 -1.21
CA LEU A 16 -12.25 3.52 -1.55
C LEU A 16 -11.20 4.15 -0.63
N THR A 17 -10.43 3.33 0.05
CA THR A 17 -9.33 3.81 0.91
C THR A 17 -8.03 3.11 0.57
N GLY A 18 -6.91 3.84 0.59
CA GLY A 18 -5.64 3.25 0.22
C GLY A 18 -4.44 4.04 0.72
N VAL A 19 -3.31 3.35 0.72
CA VAL A 19 -2.01 3.88 1.09
C VAL A 19 -0.95 3.27 0.18
N SER A 20 0.13 4.00 -0.10
CA SER A 20 1.25 3.52 -0.93
C SER A 20 0.78 3.04 -2.31
N ALA A 21 1.15 1.85 -2.77
CA ALA A 21 0.63 1.26 -4.01
C ALA A 21 -0.91 1.16 -4.01
N GLY A 22 -1.53 0.94 -2.84
CA GLY A 22 -2.97 0.98 -2.68
C GLY A 22 -3.59 2.34 -3.02
N ALA A 23 -2.90 3.45 -2.72
CA ALA A 23 -3.36 4.78 -3.11
C ALA A 23 -3.39 4.97 -4.64
N ILE A 24 -2.40 4.43 -5.36
CA ILE A 24 -2.38 4.42 -6.82
C ILE A 24 -3.57 3.64 -7.37
N ASN A 25 -3.81 2.43 -6.82
CA ASN A 25 -4.90 1.57 -7.25
C ASN A 25 -6.26 2.21 -7.04
N ILE A 26 -6.53 2.75 -5.84
CA ILE A 26 -7.83 3.37 -5.56
C ILE A 26 -8.03 4.68 -6.33
N ALA A 27 -6.97 5.46 -6.56
CA ALA A 27 -7.05 6.66 -7.39
C ALA A 27 -7.46 6.32 -8.82
N HIS A 28 -6.92 5.22 -9.38
CA HIS A 28 -7.33 4.73 -10.69
C HIS A 28 -8.80 4.30 -10.70
N LEU A 29 -9.21 3.46 -9.72
CA LEU A 29 -10.58 2.95 -9.63
C LEU A 29 -11.59 4.09 -9.41
N ALA A 30 -11.27 5.04 -8.52
CA ALA A 30 -12.12 6.18 -8.20
C ALA A 30 -12.30 7.15 -9.38
N ALA A 31 -11.25 7.31 -10.19
CA ALA A 31 -11.26 8.23 -11.32
C ALA A 31 -11.78 7.62 -12.62
N TYR A 32 -11.93 6.30 -12.70
CA TYR A 32 -12.31 5.63 -13.93
C TYR A 32 -13.78 5.89 -14.30
N ARG A 33 -14.00 6.35 -15.54
CA ARG A 33 -15.34 6.59 -16.08
C ARG A 33 -15.90 5.35 -16.74
N GLY A 34 -16.62 4.52 -15.99
CA GLY A 34 -17.20 3.27 -16.48
C GLY A 34 -17.48 2.29 -15.37
N SER A 35 -17.69 1.03 -15.72
CA SER A 35 -17.95 -0.02 -14.73
C SER A 35 -16.67 -0.36 -13.94
N LEU A 36 -16.88 -0.88 -12.72
CA LEU A 36 -15.76 -1.36 -11.90
C LEU A 36 -14.96 -2.45 -12.62
N ALA A 37 -15.62 -3.33 -13.36
CA ALA A 37 -14.96 -4.38 -14.15
C ALA A 37 -13.99 -3.78 -15.18
N ALA A 38 -14.42 -2.76 -15.93
CA ALA A 38 -13.57 -2.08 -16.91
C ALA A 38 -12.40 -1.34 -16.24
N ALA A 39 -12.65 -0.72 -15.07
CA ALA A 39 -11.61 -0.06 -14.28
C ALA A 39 -10.53 -1.05 -13.80
N VAL A 40 -10.95 -2.19 -13.27
CA VAL A 40 -10.06 -3.26 -12.81
C VAL A 40 -9.24 -3.86 -13.96
N ASP A 41 -9.86 -4.06 -15.14
CA ASP A 41 -9.16 -4.58 -16.29
C ASP A 41 -8.15 -3.56 -16.86
N ALA A 42 -8.48 -2.28 -16.89
CA ALA A 42 -7.54 -1.22 -17.25
C ALA A 42 -6.35 -1.18 -16.26
N LEU A 43 -6.61 -1.21 -14.95
CA LEU A 43 -5.58 -1.24 -13.92
C LEU A 43 -4.65 -2.46 -14.06
N ARG A 44 -5.23 -3.64 -14.34
CA ARG A 44 -4.47 -4.87 -14.57
C ARG A 44 -3.51 -4.73 -15.79
N ARG A 45 -3.97 -4.11 -16.87
CA ARG A 45 -3.12 -3.84 -18.04
C ARG A 45 -1.95 -2.88 -17.71
N GLU A 46 -2.22 -1.84 -16.94
CA GLU A 46 -1.17 -0.88 -16.53
C GLU A 46 -0.10 -1.55 -15.66
N TRP A 47 -0.50 -2.33 -14.66
CA TRP A 47 0.44 -3.09 -13.83
C TRP A 47 1.23 -4.14 -14.60
N GLY A 48 0.58 -4.85 -15.53
CA GLY A 48 1.24 -5.87 -16.38
C GLY A 48 2.28 -5.31 -17.35
N ARG A 49 2.29 -3.98 -17.58
CA ARG A 49 3.24 -3.28 -18.46
C ARG A 49 4.24 -2.40 -17.69
N LEU A 50 4.16 -2.40 -16.36
CA LEU A 50 4.98 -1.54 -15.56
C LEU A 50 6.41 -2.05 -15.46
N THR A 51 7.37 -1.19 -15.77
CA THR A 51 8.81 -1.48 -15.72
C THR A 51 9.51 -0.55 -14.74
N ALA A 52 10.66 -0.97 -14.19
CA ALA A 52 11.39 -0.20 -13.19
C ALA A 52 11.76 1.22 -13.69
N ASP A 53 12.11 1.38 -14.95
CA ASP A 53 12.45 2.68 -15.55
C ASP A 53 11.25 3.64 -15.66
N ARG A 54 10.02 3.10 -15.64
CA ARG A 54 8.79 3.90 -15.56
C ARG A 54 8.43 4.29 -14.13
N VAL A 55 9.00 3.66 -13.12
CA VAL A 55 8.73 3.96 -11.71
C VAL A 55 9.82 4.83 -11.11
N TYR A 56 11.09 4.48 -11.32
CA TYR A 56 12.19 5.23 -10.72
C TYR A 56 13.43 5.27 -11.60
N ARG A 57 14.27 6.26 -11.31
CA ARG A 57 15.64 6.34 -11.85
C ARG A 57 16.63 6.39 -10.71
N ILE A 58 17.74 5.65 -10.88
CA ILE A 58 18.87 5.72 -9.96
C ILE A 58 20.02 6.40 -10.70
N SER A 59 20.46 7.52 -10.17
CA SER A 59 21.63 8.25 -10.73
C SER A 59 22.88 7.94 -9.90
N PRO A 60 23.91 7.30 -10.48
CA PRO A 60 25.18 7.05 -9.79
C PRO A 60 25.81 8.32 -9.23
N MET A 61 25.71 9.42 -9.98
CA MET A 61 26.24 10.72 -9.56
C MET A 61 25.49 11.30 -8.36
N ARG A 62 24.15 11.12 -8.28
CA ARG A 62 23.37 11.52 -7.09
C ARG A 62 23.75 10.68 -5.88
N LEU A 63 23.90 9.36 -6.03
CA LEU A 63 24.37 8.47 -4.95
C LEU A 63 25.75 8.88 -4.43
N ALA A 64 26.71 9.10 -5.33
CA ALA A 64 28.06 9.54 -4.97
C ALA A 64 28.05 10.90 -4.26
N ARG A 65 27.31 11.89 -4.79
CA ARG A 65 27.16 13.22 -4.13
C ARG A 65 26.49 13.13 -2.78
N THR A 66 25.47 12.28 -2.64
CA THR A 66 24.78 12.06 -1.36
C THR A 66 25.71 11.41 -0.36
N GLY A 67 26.44 10.38 -0.74
CA GLY A 67 27.46 9.72 0.10
C GLY A 67 28.58 10.65 0.53
N LEU A 68 29.14 11.44 -0.40
CA LEU A 68 30.17 12.45 -0.11
C LEU A 68 29.67 13.56 0.83
N ARG A 69 28.42 14.00 0.66
CA ARG A 69 27.80 14.99 1.55
C ARG A 69 27.57 14.43 2.96
N TRP A 70 27.20 13.17 3.07
CA TRP A 70 27.07 12.50 4.37
C TRP A 70 28.41 12.36 5.08
N LEU A 71 29.44 11.89 4.35
CA LEU A 71 30.79 11.80 4.89
C LEU A 71 31.33 13.19 5.29
N GLY A 72 31.10 14.21 4.45
CA GLY A 72 31.47 15.57 4.76
C GLY A 72 30.72 16.16 5.96
N ALA A 73 29.41 15.87 6.11
CA ALA A 73 28.62 16.30 7.25
C ALA A 73 29.04 15.60 8.56
N MET A 74 29.48 14.34 8.49
CA MET A 74 30.02 13.61 9.64
C MET A 74 31.45 14.06 10.00
N ALA A 75 32.30 14.36 9.01
CA ALA A 75 33.70 14.74 9.21
C ALA A 75 33.88 16.20 9.62
N PHE A 76 33.04 17.08 9.11
CA PHE A 76 33.15 18.52 9.38
C PHE A 76 31.85 18.99 10.07
N ARG A 77 31.93 19.24 11.37
CA ARG A 77 30.92 19.92 12.20
C ARG A 77 30.65 21.37 11.73
N ARG A 78 30.62 21.63 10.45
CA ARG A 78 30.34 22.97 9.94
C ARG A 78 28.84 23.22 9.95
N HIS A 79 28.45 24.33 10.53
CA HIS A 79 27.12 24.98 10.49
C HIS A 79 26.73 25.34 9.04
N GLY A 80 26.57 24.35 8.22
CA GLY A 80 26.07 24.50 6.86
C GLY A 80 24.77 23.73 6.76
N GLY A 81 23.68 24.42 6.42
CA GLY A 81 22.29 24.03 6.45
C GLY A 81 21.93 22.54 6.28
N PRO A 82 20.76 22.13 6.70
CA PRO A 82 20.39 20.72 6.81
C PRO A 82 20.64 20.01 5.49
N GLY A 83 21.51 18.99 5.52
CA GLY A 83 21.77 18.14 4.39
C GLY A 83 20.49 17.44 3.97
N MET A 84 19.73 18.03 3.05
CA MET A 84 18.48 17.46 2.57
C MET A 84 18.77 16.15 1.85
N VAL A 85 18.40 15.04 2.46
CA VAL A 85 18.40 13.71 1.82
C VAL A 85 17.21 13.66 0.87
N ARG A 86 17.46 13.89 -0.41
CA ARG A 86 16.44 13.84 -1.46
C ARG A 86 16.20 12.42 -1.98
N GLY A 87 16.10 11.40 -1.09
CA GLY A 87 15.90 10.01 -1.49
C GLY A 87 17.04 9.44 -2.36
N LEU A 88 17.14 8.12 -2.42
CA LEU A 88 18.12 7.41 -3.25
C LEU A 88 17.72 7.34 -4.73
N MET A 89 16.42 7.39 -4.99
CA MET A 89 15.81 7.21 -6.31
C MET A 89 14.96 8.43 -6.69
N ASP A 90 14.87 8.69 -7.99
CA ASP A 90 14.03 9.74 -8.55
C ASP A 90 12.70 9.14 -8.99
N MET A 91 11.56 9.67 -8.47
CA MET A 91 10.20 9.23 -8.81
C MET A 91 9.59 10.00 -10.00
N GLU A 92 10.33 10.86 -10.66
CA GLU A 92 9.80 11.61 -11.80
C GLU A 92 9.25 10.70 -12.92
N PRO A 93 9.84 9.52 -13.22
CA PRO A 93 9.21 8.59 -14.15
C PRO A 93 7.82 8.14 -13.73
N LEU A 94 7.63 7.78 -12.44
CA LEU A 94 6.31 7.39 -11.92
C LEU A 94 5.32 8.56 -12.01
N ARG A 95 5.74 9.77 -11.68
CA ARG A 95 4.90 10.96 -11.82
C ARG A 95 4.40 11.13 -13.24
N ARG A 96 5.29 11.01 -14.23
CA ARG A 96 4.92 11.12 -15.67
C ARG A 96 4.01 9.99 -16.12
N PHE A 97 4.26 8.78 -15.64
CA PHE A 97 3.41 7.63 -15.93
C PHE A 97 1.99 7.86 -15.39
N LEU A 98 1.87 8.20 -14.11
CA LEU A 98 0.58 8.45 -13.48
C LEU A 98 -0.14 9.66 -14.06
N ALA A 99 0.57 10.74 -14.41
CA ALA A 99 -0.03 11.93 -15.06
C ALA A 99 -0.67 11.60 -16.41
N ARG A 100 -0.24 10.54 -17.09
CA ARG A 100 -0.81 10.10 -18.37
C ARG A 100 -1.93 9.07 -18.21
N SER A 101 -1.90 8.29 -17.12
CA SER A 101 -2.85 7.19 -16.89
C SER A 101 -3.99 7.55 -15.94
N LEU A 102 -3.87 8.63 -15.15
CA LEU A 102 -4.87 9.05 -14.18
C LEU A 102 -5.49 10.40 -14.57
N ASP A 103 -6.76 10.40 -14.91
CA ASP A 103 -7.55 11.64 -14.98
C ASP A 103 -8.40 11.79 -13.73
N LEU A 104 -7.83 12.42 -12.71
CA LEU A 104 -8.46 12.55 -11.38
C LEU A 104 -9.77 13.35 -11.37
N ARG A 105 -10.10 14.09 -12.45
CA ARG A 105 -11.42 14.76 -12.60
C ARG A 105 -12.57 13.75 -12.59
N GLY A 106 -12.32 12.51 -13.03
CA GLY A 106 -13.29 11.42 -12.95
C GLY A 106 -13.79 11.13 -11.53
N ILE A 107 -13.03 11.51 -10.49
CA ILE A 107 -13.47 11.36 -9.08
C ILE A 107 -14.70 12.25 -8.83
N ASP A 108 -14.66 13.52 -9.21
CA ASP A 108 -15.79 14.44 -9.04
C ASP A 108 -17.02 13.99 -9.83
N GLU A 109 -16.81 13.50 -11.06
CA GLU A 109 -17.87 12.98 -11.91
C GLU A 109 -18.52 11.71 -11.31
N ASN A 110 -17.71 10.82 -10.72
CA ASN A 110 -18.22 9.61 -10.08
C ASN A 110 -18.96 9.92 -8.76
N ILE A 111 -18.51 10.94 -8.01
CA ILE A 111 -19.21 11.43 -6.81
C ILE A 111 -20.54 12.07 -7.22
N ALA A 112 -20.53 12.94 -8.20
CA ALA A 112 -21.76 13.59 -8.69
C ALA A 112 -22.79 12.60 -9.24
N ALA A 113 -22.32 11.51 -9.87
CA ALA A 113 -23.17 10.43 -10.36
C ALA A 113 -23.62 9.42 -9.29
N GLY A 114 -23.21 9.58 -8.03
CA GLY A 114 -23.55 8.68 -6.92
C GLY A 114 -22.85 7.30 -6.95
N ARG A 115 -21.92 7.07 -7.90
CA ARG A 115 -21.16 5.80 -7.98
C ARG A 115 -20.06 5.72 -6.91
N LEU A 116 -19.53 6.85 -6.51
CA LEU A 116 -18.49 6.98 -5.48
C LEU A 116 -19.01 7.91 -4.38
N ARG A 117 -18.99 7.46 -3.13
CA ARG A 117 -19.29 8.31 -1.97
C ARG A 117 -18.04 9.03 -1.48
N ALA A 118 -16.92 8.31 -1.41
CA ALA A 118 -15.65 8.90 -0.97
C ALA A 118 -14.44 8.09 -1.42
N VAL A 119 -13.34 8.79 -1.65
CA VAL A 119 -12.01 8.22 -1.80
C VAL A 119 -11.06 8.87 -0.80
N ALA A 120 -10.21 8.07 -0.15
CA ALA A 120 -9.32 8.53 0.91
C ALA A 120 -7.91 7.97 0.74
N ILE A 121 -6.93 8.86 0.72
CA ILE A 121 -5.51 8.55 0.57
C ILE A 121 -4.77 8.98 1.83
N SER A 122 -4.04 8.06 2.47
CA SER A 122 -3.26 8.35 3.67
C SER A 122 -1.80 8.65 3.33
N ALA A 123 -1.22 9.65 4.00
CA ALA A 123 0.20 10.00 3.90
C ALA A 123 0.74 10.40 5.29
N THR A 124 2.06 10.36 5.44
CA THR A 124 2.74 10.72 6.69
C THR A 124 3.43 12.09 6.52
N PRO A 125 2.96 13.16 7.18
CA PRO A 125 3.67 14.43 7.19
C PRO A 125 4.96 14.33 8.00
N TYR A 126 6.06 14.89 7.50
CA TYR A 126 7.33 14.90 8.22
C TYR A 126 7.37 15.91 9.37
N ALA A 127 6.44 16.88 9.36
CA ALA A 127 6.38 17.94 10.37
C ALA A 127 5.53 17.58 11.60
N SER A 128 4.87 16.41 11.62
CA SER A 128 4.02 16.01 12.73
C SER A 128 4.10 14.52 13.04
N ASP A 129 3.63 14.14 14.22
CA ASP A 129 3.55 12.75 14.66
C ASP A 129 2.24 12.06 14.31
N GLN A 130 1.44 12.65 13.42
CA GLN A 130 0.13 12.15 13.03
C GLN A 130 0.14 11.65 11.58
N THR A 131 -0.72 10.67 11.28
CA THR A 131 -1.07 10.32 9.91
C THR A 131 -2.16 11.25 9.40
N VAL A 132 -2.02 11.75 8.19
CA VAL A 132 -3.04 12.52 7.49
C VAL A 132 -3.76 11.61 6.49
N THR A 133 -5.09 11.72 6.44
CA THR A 133 -5.90 11.10 5.40
C THR A 133 -6.59 12.22 4.58
N PHE A 134 -6.20 12.34 3.33
CA PHE A 134 -6.82 13.24 2.36
C PHE A 134 -8.09 12.59 1.83
N VAL A 135 -9.22 13.29 1.96
CA VAL A 135 -10.55 12.76 1.61
C VAL A 135 -11.21 13.64 0.58
N GLN A 136 -11.61 13.04 -0.54
CA GLN A 136 -12.52 13.63 -1.52
C GLN A 136 -13.81 12.80 -1.53
N GLY A 137 -14.96 13.44 -1.38
CA GLY A 137 -16.24 12.74 -1.27
C GLY A 137 -17.43 13.68 -1.26
N ALA A 138 -18.62 13.10 -1.21
CA ALA A 138 -19.90 13.82 -1.13
C ALA A 138 -19.90 14.80 0.05
N GLU A 139 -20.77 15.82 0.00
CA GLU A 139 -20.77 16.91 1.00
C GLU A 139 -20.98 16.42 2.43
N ASP A 140 -21.78 15.37 2.62
CA ASP A 140 -22.09 14.78 3.92
C ASP A 140 -21.01 13.85 4.50
N VAL A 141 -19.93 13.63 3.78
CA VAL A 141 -18.81 12.78 4.25
C VAL A 141 -18.11 13.47 5.42
N PRO A 142 -17.99 12.80 6.59
CA PRO A 142 -17.40 13.41 7.78
C PRO A 142 -15.89 13.53 7.68
N THR A 143 -15.35 14.51 8.39
CA THR A 143 -13.94 14.59 8.74
C THR A 143 -13.75 14.11 10.19
N TRP A 144 -12.53 13.71 10.54
CA TRP A 144 -12.22 13.26 11.90
C TRP A 144 -10.85 13.76 12.37
N ARG A 145 -10.70 13.84 13.70
CA ARG A 145 -9.44 14.06 14.38
C ARG A 145 -9.32 13.09 15.55
N ARG A 146 -8.21 12.38 15.63
CA ARG A 146 -7.85 11.44 16.70
C ARG A 146 -6.41 11.70 17.13
N ALA A 147 -5.96 11.09 18.22
CA ALA A 147 -4.64 11.33 18.79
C ALA A 147 -3.49 11.24 17.77
N LEU A 148 -3.47 10.18 16.94
CA LEU A 148 -2.38 9.91 16.00
C LEU A 148 -2.77 10.07 14.54
N ARG A 149 -4.01 10.52 14.23
CA ARG A 149 -4.50 10.64 12.86
C ARG A 149 -5.62 11.65 12.71
N TYR A 150 -5.67 12.29 11.57
CA TYR A 150 -6.76 13.20 11.20
C TYR A 150 -7.03 13.13 9.70
N SER A 151 -8.19 13.61 9.28
CA SER A 151 -8.54 13.76 7.88
C SER A 151 -8.61 15.21 7.46
N LEU A 152 -8.31 15.43 6.17
CA LEU A 152 -8.47 16.72 5.50
C LEU A 152 -9.35 16.50 4.26
N ARG A 153 -10.45 17.26 4.16
CA ARG A 153 -11.24 17.32 2.95
C ARG A 153 -10.46 18.12 1.90
N THR A 154 -10.28 17.53 0.72
CA THR A 154 -9.55 18.18 -0.39
C THR A 154 -9.93 17.55 -1.72
N HIS A 155 -9.69 18.24 -2.82
CA HIS A 155 -9.62 17.60 -4.13
C HIS A 155 -8.27 16.88 -4.26
N LEU A 156 -8.32 15.59 -4.56
CA LEU A 156 -7.13 14.77 -4.70
C LEU A 156 -6.38 15.15 -5.98
N THR A 157 -5.10 15.33 -5.84
CA THR A 157 -4.16 15.62 -6.93
C THR A 157 -3.13 14.52 -7.06
N LEU A 158 -2.39 14.53 -8.14
CA LEU A 158 -1.29 13.61 -8.34
C LEU A 158 -0.25 13.69 -7.20
N ASP A 159 -0.07 14.87 -6.60
CA ASP A 159 0.85 15.04 -5.48
C ASP A 159 0.41 14.28 -4.22
N HIS A 160 -0.90 14.17 -3.96
CA HIS A 160 -1.43 13.35 -2.87
C HIS A 160 -1.14 11.86 -3.09
N VAL A 161 -1.32 11.35 -4.33
CA VAL A 161 -1.01 9.96 -4.69
C VAL A 161 0.48 9.70 -4.57
N MET A 162 1.31 10.58 -5.11
CA MET A 162 2.78 10.49 -5.04
C MET A 162 3.29 10.57 -3.60
N ALA A 163 2.71 11.43 -2.75
CA ALA A 163 3.06 11.55 -1.34
C ALA A 163 2.80 10.26 -0.59
N SER A 164 1.64 9.63 -0.83
CA SER A 164 1.28 8.35 -0.23
C SER A 164 2.21 7.21 -0.61
N ALA A 165 2.83 7.26 -1.79
CA ALA A 165 3.74 6.23 -2.32
C ALA A 165 5.23 6.58 -2.14
N ALA A 166 5.55 7.66 -1.45
CA ALA A 166 6.93 8.12 -1.25
C ALA A 166 7.61 7.41 -0.08
N ILE A 167 8.08 6.17 -0.29
CA ILE A 167 8.78 5.37 0.73
C ILE A 167 10.02 6.14 1.23
N PRO A 168 10.11 6.45 2.54
CA PRO A 168 11.25 7.17 3.09
C PRO A 168 12.59 6.50 2.77
N ILE A 169 13.64 7.31 2.63
CA ILE A 169 14.99 6.89 2.23
C ILE A 169 15.07 6.51 0.75
N LEU A 170 14.16 5.68 0.24
CA LEU A 170 14.15 5.25 -1.15
C LEU A 170 13.73 6.39 -2.07
N PHE A 171 12.63 7.02 -1.75
CA PHE A 171 12.04 8.09 -2.57
C PHE A 171 12.10 9.46 -1.89
N PRO A 172 12.14 10.54 -2.66
CA PRO A 172 12.10 11.88 -2.10
C PRO A 172 10.74 12.17 -1.47
N ALA A 173 10.75 12.95 -0.39
CA ALA A 173 9.52 13.50 0.16
C ALA A 173 8.78 14.34 -0.89
N VAL A 174 7.47 14.23 -0.94
CA VAL A 174 6.60 14.96 -1.86
C VAL A 174 5.98 16.14 -1.14
N ARG A 175 6.04 17.32 -1.76
CA ARG A 175 5.40 18.52 -1.22
C ARG A 175 3.94 18.55 -1.65
N VAL A 176 3.05 18.61 -0.66
CA VAL A 176 1.61 18.87 -0.88
C VAL A 176 1.30 20.15 -0.12
N ASN A 177 0.84 21.16 -0.83
CA ASN A 177 0.71 22.53 -0.29
C ASN A 177 2.04 22.97 0.33
N ASP A 178 2.05 23.31 1.62
CA ASP A 178 3.22 23.83 2.33
C ASP A 178 3.99 22.80 3.18
N GLN A 179 3.62 21.51 3.10
CA GLN A 179 4.23 20.46 3.89
C GLN A 179 4.83 19.35 3.04
N PHE A 180 5.84 18.67 3.58
CA PHE A 180 6.44 17.49 2.98
C PHE A 180 5.87 16.22 3.58
N TYR A 181 5.57 15.26 2.72
CA TYR A 181 4.96 13.98 3.07
C TYR A 181 5.79 12.82 2.55
N GLY A 182 5.71 11.72 3.27
CA GLY A 182 6.19 10.40 2.87
C GLY A 182 5.06 9.39 2.93
N ASP A 183 5.41 8.14 2.64
CA ASP A 183 4.47 7.02 2.57
C ASP A 183 3.62 6.91 3.84
N GLY A 184 2.31 6.79 3.64
CA GLY A 184 1.34 6.76 4.71
C GLY A 184 1.45 5.52 5.59
N SER A 185 1.96 4.40 5.07
CA SER A 185 2.10 3.15 5.81
C SER A 185 3.07 3.27 7.00
N VAL A 186 4.02 4.21 6.94
CA VAL A 186 5.04 4.38 7.99
C VAL A 186 4.42 4.64 9.37
N ARG A 187 3.30 5.34 9.43
CA ARG A 187 2.61 5.69 10.69
C ARG A 187 1.16 5.19 10.76
N GLN A 188 0.69 4.44 9.79
CA GLN A 188 -0.70 3.98 9.75
C GLN A 188 -0.92 2.78 10.66
N THR A 189 -1.26 3.02 11.92
CA THR A 189 -1.52 1.98 12.93
C THR A 189 -2.93 1.41 12.89
N ALA A 190 -3.85 2.01 12.14
CA ALA A 190 -5.26 1.61 12.02
C ALA A 190 -5.72 1.82 10.56
N PRO A 191 -5.33 0.93 9.64
CA PRO A 191 -5.62 1.05 8.21
C PRO A 191 -7.11 0.99 7.86
N PHE A 192 -7.96 0.38 8.69
CA PHE A 192 -9.42 0.35 8.48
C PHE A 192 -10.13 1.60 8.93
N ALA A 193 -9.51 2.38 9.83
CA ALA A 193 -10.14 3.56 10.40
C ALA A 193 -10.65 4.57 9.36
N PRO A 194 -9.96 4.88 8.25
CA PRO A 194 -10.50 5.77 7.23
C PRO A 194 -11.83 5.29 6.65
N ALA A 195 -11.92 4.02 6.26
CA ALA A 195 -13.16 3.45 5.71
C ALA A 195 -14.31 3.46 6.73
N ILE A 196 -14.00 3.10 7.98
CA ILE A 196 -14.97 3.10 9.09
C ILE A 196 -15.49 4.51 9.37
N HIS A 197 -14.59 5.51 9.44
CA HIS A 197 -14.98 6.90 9.63
C HIS A 197 -15.81 7.45 8.48
N LEU A 198 -15.60 6.96 7.25
CA LEU A 198 -16.39 7.31 6.07
C LEU A 198 -17.76 6.59 6.03
N GLY A 199 -18.04 5.69 6.98
CA GLY A 199 -19.32 5.03 7.14
C GLY A 199 -19.41 3.63 6.56
N ALA A 200 -18.29 3.01 6.19
CA ALA A 200 -18.27 1.63 5.70
C ALA A 200 -18.72 0.64 6.80
N ARG A 201 -19.57 -0.30 6.45
CA ARG A 201 -20.05 -1.40 7.31
C ARG A 201 -19.56 -2.76 6.84
N ALA A 202 -19.07 -2.82 5.62
CA ALA A 202 -18.45 -3.99 5.03
C ALA A 202 -17.11 -3.57 4.42
N LEU A 203 -16.07 -4.32 4.70
CA LEU A 203 -14.70 -4.02 4.28
C LEU A 203 -14.13 -5.21 3.51
N VAL A 204 -13.57 -4.94 2.35
CA VAL A 204 -12.71 -5.88 1.63
C VAL A 204 -11.28 -5.37 1.73
N LEU A 205 -10.45 -6.09 2.45
CA LEU A 205 -9.01 -5.84 2.52
C LEU A 205 -8.30 -6.74 1.51
N ILE A 206 -7.49 -6.15 0.64
CA ILE A 206 -6.51 -6.87 -0.18
C ILE A 206 -5.16 -6.72 0.49
N SER A 207 -4.69 -7.78 1.15
CA SER A 207 -3.40 -7.83 1.85
C SER A 207 -2.31 -8.36 0.92
N SER A 208 -1.08 -7.88 1.11
CA SER A 208 0.11 -8.47 0.48
C SER A 208 0.82 -9.48 1.39
N ARG A 209 0.33 -9.68 2.60
CA ARG A 209 0.85 -10.67 3.54
C ARG A 209 0.20 -12.04 3.28
N PRO A 210 0.98 -13.11 3.13
CA PRO A 210 0.44 -14.44 2.95
C PRO A 210 -0.31 -14.89 4.21
N ASP A 211 -1.25 -15.82 4.03
CA ASP A 211 -1.98 -16.43 5.13
C ASP A 211 -0.99 -17.03 6.16
N PRO A 212 -1.19 -16.77 7.47
CA PRO A 212 -0.37 -17.36 8.52
C PRO A 212 -0.32 -18.90 8.48
N GLU A 213 -1.41 -19.54 8.01
CA GLU A 213 -1.50 -20.99 7.85
C GLU A 213 -0.85 -21.50 6.57
N THR A 214 -0.45 -20.61 5.64
CA THR A 214 0.25 -21.02 4.42
C THR A 214 1.57 -21.67 4.82
N PRO A 215 1.81 -22.93 4.44
CA PRO A 215 3.07 -23.59 4.75
C PRO A 215 4.23 -22.76 4.18
N ARG A 216 4.94 -22.07 5.02
CA ARG A 216 6.21 -21.47 4.64
C ARG A 216 7.11 -22.65 4.33
N VAL A 217 7.50 -22.80 3.07
CA VAL A 217 8.46 -23.85 2.68
C VAL A 217 9.58 -23.84 3.69
N PRO A 218 9.77 -24.92 4.48
CA PRO A 218 10.80 -24.94 5.50
C PRO A 218 12.15 -24.92 4.80
N ARG A 219 12.72 -23.78 4.68
CA ARG A 219 14.15 -23.63 4.40
C ARG A 219 14.89 -23.90 5.71
N ALA A 220 14.67 -25.08 6.29
CA ALA A 220 15.26 -25.44 7.59
C ALA A 220 16.78 -25.26 7.60
N SER A 221 17.46 -25.58 6.48
CA SER A 221 18.90 -25.36 6.34
C SER A 221 19.26 -23.88 6.23
N VAL A 222 18.53 -23.12 5.44
CA VAL A 222 18.75 -21.65 5.26
C VAL A 222 18.38 -20.90 6.54
N ARG A 223 17.30 -21.30 7.22
CA ARG A 223 16.90 -20.69 8.49
C ARG A 223 17.92 -20.97 9.58
N ALA A 224 18.38 -22.22 9.74
CA ALA A 224 19.41 -22.59 10.71
C ALA A 224 20.78 -21.92 10.44
N GLN A 225 21.08 -21.64 9.18
CA GLN A 225 22.32 -20.94 8.81
C GLN A 225 22.18 -19.43 9.05
N ARG A 226 20.99 -18.82 8.82
CA ARG A 226 20.70 -17.43 9.13
C ARG A 226 20.68 -17.14 10.63
N GLU A 227 20.16 -18.04 11.45
CA GLU A 227 20.14 -17.91 12.91
C GLU A 227 21.55 -17.85 13.53
N ARG A 228 22.60 -18.25 12.78
CA ARG A 228 24.01 -18.23 13.21
C ARG A 228 24.82 -17.05 12.67
N GLN A 229 24.27 -16.27 11.76
CA GLN A 229 24.98 -15.13 11.15
C GLN A 229 24.39 -13.81 11.64
N TYR A 230 25.26 -12.84 11.82
CA TYR A 230 24.82 -11.47 12.12
C TYR A 230 24.02 -10.92 10.93
N PRO A 231 22.81 -10.30 11.19
CA PRO A 231 21.95 -9.86 10.11
C PRO A 231 22.62 -8.76 9.27
N SER A 232 22.48 -8.87 7.96
CA SER A 232 22.95 -7.87 7.02
C SER A 232 22.08 -6.59 7.07
N LEU A 233 22.60 -5.47 6.61
CA LEU A 233 21.82 -4.22 6.51
C LEU A 233 20.57 -4.40 5.62
N ALA A 234 20.65 -5.20 4.57
CA ALA A 234 19.52 -5.51 3.71
C ALA A 234 18.40 -6.27 4.44
N GLU A 235 18.75 -7.19 5.33
CA GLU A 235 17.78 -7.92 6.17
C GLU A 235 17.12 -7.00 7.19
N VAL A 236 17.90 -6.14 7.85
CA VAL A 236 17.37 -5.15 8.80
C VAL A 236 16.42 -4.18 8.11
N MET A 237 16.80 -3.65 6.94
CA MET A 237 15.93 -2.77 6.15
C MET A 237 14.67 -3.48 5.65
N GLY A 238 14.80 -4.74 5.20
CA GLY A 238 13.67 -5.57 4.82
C GLY A 238 12.69 -5.76 5.99
N MET A 239 13.20 -6.07 7.18
CA MET A 239 12.38 -6.22 8.39
C MET A 239 11.65 -4.91 8.75
N LEU A 240 12.34 -3.77 8.74
CA LEU A 240 11.72 -2.46 9.03
C LEU A 240 10.61 -2.12 8.03
N LEU A 241 10.83 -2.38 6.74
CA LEU A 241 9.81 -2.17 5.73
C LEU A 241 8.63 -3.13 5.91
N HIS A 242 8.88 -4.41 6.19
CA HIS A 242 7.82 -5.37 6.49
C HIS A 242 6.94 -4.91 7.66
N THR A 243 7.56 -4.48 8.76
CA THR A 243 6.83 -3.98 9.92
C THR A 243 5.98 -2.76 9.58
N ALA A 244 6.56 -1.81 8.83
CA ALA A 244 5.85 -0.59 8.45
C ALA A 244 4.67 -0.85 7.49
N PHE A 245 4.79 -1.81 6.56
CA PHE A 245 3.83 -1.97 5.47
C PHE A 245 2.86 -3.14 5.64
N LEU A 246 3.21 -4.18 6.40
CA LEU A 246 2.44 -5.42 6.41
C LEU A 246 1.80 -5.77 7.76
N ASP A 247 2.33 -5.28 8.88
CA ASP A 247 1.86 -5.71 10.21
C ASP A 247 0.60 -4.97 10.67
N ALA A 248 0.47 -3.71 10.33
CA ALA A 248 -0.67 -2.89 10.79
C ALA A 248 -2.05 -3.40 10.33
N PRO A 249 -2.26 -3.84 9.08
CA PRO A 249 -3.55 -4.38 8.64
C PRO A 249 -3.97 -5.65 9.39
N GLU A 250 -3.02 -6.53 9.73
CA GLU A 250 -3.31 -7.76 10.47
C GLU A 250 -3.74 -7.46 11.91
N ALA A 251 -2.99 -6.59 12.60
CA ALA A 251 -3.33 -6.19 13.97
C ALA A 251 -4.69 -5.47 14.05
N ASP A 252 -5.03 -4.68 13.02
CA ASP A 252 -6.32 -3.99 12.95
C ASP A 252 -7.47 -4.95 12.64
N ALA A 253 -7.24 -5.99 11.82
CA ALA A 253 -8.19 -7.06 11.56
C ALA A 253 -8.54 -7.83 12.84
N GLU A 254 -7.54 -8.25 13.61
CA GLU A 254 -7.75 -8.94 14.90
C GLU A 254 -8.55 -8.08 15.89
N ARG A 255 -8.24 -6.77 15.97
CA ARG A 255 -9.00 -5.84 16.81
C ARG A 255 -10.46 -5.73 16.37
N LEU A 256 -10.70 -5.60 15.07
CA LEU A 256 -12.04 -5.49 14.52
C LEU A 256 -12.88 -6.75 14.80
N GLU A 257 -12.29 -7.93 14.56
CA GLU A 257 -12.94 -9.20 14.86
C GLU A 257 -13.23 -9.35 16.36
N ARG A 258 -12.32 -8.91 17.23
CA ARG A 258 -12.57 -8.92 18.68
C ARG A 258 -13.71 -7.98 19.06
N ILE A 259 -13.78 -6.78 18.49
CA ILE A 259 -14.85 -5.82 18.72
C ILE A 259 -16.19 -6.42 18.24
N ASN A 260 -16.23 -7.04 17.06
CA ASN A 260 -17.44 -7.68 16.55
C ASN A 260 -17.94 -8.77 17.50
N ARG A 261 -17.07 -9.67 17.99
CA ARG A 261 -17.44 -10.71 18.97
C ARG A 261 -17.98 -10.12 20.27
N LEU A 262 -17.41 -9.01 20.76
CA LEU A 262 -17.93 -8.33 21.95
C LEU A 262 -19.31 -7.73 21.69
N LEU A 263 -19.55 -7.16 20.52
CA LEU A 263 -20.86 -6.63 20.15
C LEU A 263 -21.93 -7.73 20.01
N GLU A 264 -21.57 -8.89 19.46
CA GLU A 264 -22.44 -10.07 19.37
C GLU A 264 -22.80 -10.65 20.75
N ALA A 265 -21.90 -10.53 21.73
CA ALA A 265 -22.13 -10.99 23.10
C ALA A 265 -22.94 -9.98 23.95
N CYS A 266 -23.20 -8.76 23.47
CA CYS A 266 -24.03 -7.79 24.18
C CYS A 266 -25.48 -8.27 24.25
N PRO A 267 -26.18 -8.17 25.40
CA PRO A 267 -27.57 -8.53 25.51
C PRO A 267 -28.45 -7.75 24.53
N ALA A 268 -29.38 -8.43 23.90
CA ALA A 268 -30.36 -7.81 23.01
C ALA A 268 -31.13 -6.69 23.75
N GLY A 269 -31.08 -5.46 23.20
CA GLY A 269 -31.78 -4.30 23.79
C GLY A 269 -30.96 -3.40 24.71
N SER A 270 -29.71 -3.78 25.07
CA SER A 270 -28.85 -2.93 25.90
C SER A 270 -28.17 -1.76 25.12
N GLY A 271 -28.35 -1.72 23.80
CA GLY A 271 -27.61 -0.79 22.94
C GLY A 271 -26.11 -1.08 22.93
N ALA A 272 -25.48 -0.96 21.78
CA ALA A 272 -24.02 -1.10 21.74
C ALA A 272 -23.36 0.10 22.42
N PRO A 273 -22.33 -0.11 23.27
CA PRO A 273 -21.57 0.98 23.84
C PRO A 273 -21.08 1.94 22.77
N ASP A 274 -21.14 3.23 23.00
CA ASP A 274 -20.66 4.30 22.09
C ASP A 274 -21.24 4.27 20.66
N GLY A 275 -22.41 3.64 20.47
CA GLY A 275 -23.02 3.52 19.15
C GLY A 275 -22.23 2.64 18.16
N LEU A 276 -21.35 1.78 18.66
CA LEU A 276 -20.58 0.84 17.87
C LEU A 276 -21.51 -0.10 17.10
N LYS A 277 -21.12 -0.45 15.89
CA LYS A 277 -21.85 -1.36 15.01
C LYS A 277 -20.92 -2.42 14.47
N PRO A 278 -21.36 -3.67 14.32
CA PRO A 278 -20.55 -4.71 13.69
C PRO A 278 -20.16 -4.31 12.27
N ILE A 279 -18.95 -4.65 11.88
CA ILE A 279 -18.38 -4.37 10.56
C ILE A 279 -17.96 -5.70 9.96
N HIS A 280 -18.55 -6.06 8.84
CA HIS A 280 -18.17 -7.27 8.11
C HIS A 280 -16.80 -7.09 7.47
N LEU A 281 -15.90 -8.03 7.69
CA LEU A 281 -14.54 -7.99 7.14
C LEU A 281 -14.25 -9.21 6.28
N LEU A 282 -13.83 -8.97 5.05
CA LEU A 282 -13.26 -9.97 4.16
C LEU A 282 -11.79 -9.60 3.93
N VAL A 283 -10.87 -10.44 4.37
CA VAL A 283 -9.43 -10.29 4.10
C VAL A 283 -9.03 -11.28 3.02
N LEU A 284 -8.55 -10.77 1.91
CA LEU A 284 -8.00 -11.57 0.80
C LEU A 284 -6.47 -11.55 0.91
N ARG A 285 -5.87 -12.73 1.04
CA ARG A 285 -4.44 -12.92 1.22
C ARG A 285 -3.85 -13.73 0.07
N PRO A 286 -2.59 -13.47 -0.33
CA PRO A 286 -1.91 -14.34 -1.28
C PRO A 286 -1.62 -15.69 -0.64
N SER A 287 -1.82 -16.76 -1.41
CA SER A 287 -1.54 -18.13 -0.98
C SER A 287 -0.05 -18.49 -0.98
N GLN A 288 0.81 -17.59 -1.42
CA GLN A 288 2.25 -17.78 -1.48
C GLN A 288 2.97 -16.54 -0.92
N ASP A 289 4.16 -16.75 -0.37
CA ASP A 289 5.04 -15.65 0.00
C ASP A 289 5.53 -14.91 -1.25
N LEU A 290 5.19 -13.62 -1.36
CA LEU A 290 5.55 -12.78 -2.51
C LEU A 290 7.07 -12.64 -2.67
N GLY A 291 7.84 -12.69 -1.57
CA GLY A 291 9.29 -12.71 -1.60
C GLY A 291 9.85 -13.99 -2.24
N SER A 292 9.19 -15.13 -2.04
CA SER A 292 9.60 -16.39 -2.67
C SER A 292 9.39 -16.37 -4.19
N LEU A 293 8.37 -15.67 -4.68
CA LEU A 293 8.15 -15.48 -6.12
C LEU A 293 9.28 -14.67 -6.76
N VAL A 294 9.84 -13.68 -6.06
CA VAL A 294 11.03 -12.93 -6.52
C VAL A 294 12.22 -13.87 -6.72
N ALA A 295 12.43 -14.81 -5.78
CA ALA A 295 13.53 -15.75 -5.85
C ALA A 295 13.35 -16.80 -6.98
N ALA A 296 12.10 -17.20 -7.25
CA ALA A 296 11.78 -18.19 -8.29
C ALA A 296 11.91 -17.62 -9.71
N GLN A 297 11.66 -16.32 -9.87
CA GLN A 297 11.78 -15.68 -11.17
C GLN A 297 13.19 -15.13 -11.39
N ARG A 298 13.78 -15.40 -12.56
CA ARG A 298 15.08 -14.84 -12.98
C ARG A 298 14.96 -13.36 -13.34
N VAL A 299 14.44 -12.55 -12.41
CA VAL A 299 14.22 -11.13 -12.66
C VAL A 299 15.55 -10.39 -12.83
N ARG A 300 15.64 -9.60 -13.88
CA ARG A 300 16.82 -8.77 -14.16
C ARG A 300 16.72 -7.46 -13.38
N LEU A 301 17.35 -7.43 -12.20
CA LEU A 301 17.53 -6.17 -11.47
C LEU A 301 18.41 -5.22 -12.29
N PRO A 302 18.08 -3.91 -12.32
CA PRO A 302 19.00 -2.91 -12.85
C PRO A 302 20.39 -3.06 -12.22
N PRO A 303 21.48 -2.92 -13.00
CA PRO A 303 22.85 -3.18 -12.51
C PRO A 303 23.18 -2.43 -11.21
N LEU A 304 22.71 -1.19 -11.09
CA LEU A 304 22.96 -0.35 -9.94
C LEU A 304 22.18 -0.80 -8.68
N VAL A 305 20.92 -1.26 -8.84
CA VAL A 305 20.15 -1.86 -7.73
C VAL A 305 20.89 -3.09 -7.20
N ARG A 306 21.38 -3.93 -8.11
CA ARG A 306 22.18 -5.11 -7.78
C ARG A 306 23.46 -4.76 -7.02
N TRP A 307 24.13 -3.68 -7.43
CA TRP A 307 25.33 -3.19 -6.76
C TRP A 307 25.03 -2.68 -5.34
N VAL A 308 23.98 -1.88 -5.17
CA VAL A 308 23.53 -1.38 -3.86
C VAL A 308 23.18 -2.53 -2.93
N VAL A 309 22.39 -3.50 -3.39
CA VAL A 309 22.00 -4.67 -2.59
C VAL A 309 23.19 -5.51 -2.17
N ARG A 310 24.15 -5.73 -3.07
CA ARG A 310 25.41 -6.42 -2.72
C ARG A 310 26.22 -5.64 -1.70
N GLY A 311 26.30 -4.31 -1.85
CA GLY A 311 27.00 -3.43 -0.90
C GLY A 311 26.39 -3.42 0.50
N MET A 312 25.08 -3.74 0.63
CA MET A 312 24.40 -3.89 1.91
C MET A 312 24.56 -5.30 2.55
N GLY A 313 25.45 -6.14 2.00
CA GLY A 313 25.71 -7.48 2.51
C GLY A 313 24.59 -8.49 2.19
N GLY A 314 23.66 -8.15 1.28
CA GLY A 314 22.54 -9.00 0.93
C GLY A 314 22.91 -10.03 -0.15
N GLU A 315 22.89 -11.30 0.18
CA GLU A 315 22.68 -12.33 -0.83
C GLU A 315 21.25 -12.19 -1.42
N ARG A 316 21.04 -12.65 -2.65
CA ARG A 316 19.77 -12.47 -3.39
C ARG A 316 18.54 -12.89 -2.59
N GLU A 317 18.67 -13.92 -1.77
CA GLU A 317 17.60 -14.48 -0.96
C GLU A 317 17.36 -13.69 0.34
N ALA A 318 18.42 -13.18 0.96
CA ALA A 318 18.34 -12.35 2.16
C ALA A 318 17.73 -10.96 1.84
N ALA A 319 18.05 -10.44 0.66
CA ALA A 319 17.52 -9.17 0.18
C ALA A 319 16.14 -9.29 -0.50
N ALA A 320 15.58 -10.47 -0.67
CA ALA A 320 14.33 -10.68 -1.42
C ALA A 320 13.16 -9.86 -0.84
N GLY A 321 13.07 -9.76 0.49
CA GLY A 321 12.08 -8.93 1.17
C GLY A 321 12.21 -7.45 0.81
N PHE A 322 13.42 -6.90 0.82
CA PHE A 322 13.68 -5.52 0.41
C PHE A 322 13.47 -5.32 -1.09
N LEU A 323 13.92 -6.29 -1.89
CA LEU A 323 13.82 -6.24 -3.35
C LEU A 323 12.38 -6.29 -3.86
N SER A 324 11.47 -6.95 -3.16
CA SER A 324 10.06 -7.04 -3.56
C SER A 324 9.40 -5.66 -3.67
N TYR A 325 9.86 -4.67 -2.90
CA TYR A 325 9.37 -3.28 -2.97
C TYR A 325 9.92 -2.49 -4.15
N LEU A 326 11.00 -2.96 -4.78
CA LEU A 326 11.69 -2.28 -5.87
C LEU A 326 11.55 -3.01 -7.21
N LEU A 327 10.87 -4.15 -7.19
CA LEU A 327 10.79 -5.03 -8.34
C LEU A 327 9.58 -4.70 -9.20
N PHE A 328 9.78 -3.83 -10.17
CA PHE A 328 8.81 -3.51 -11.21
C PHE A 328 9.27 -4.15 -12.53
N ASP A 329 8.87 -5.40 -12.71
CA ASP A 329 9.15 -6.20 -13.91
C ASP A 329 7.85 -6.84 -14.38
N PRO A 330 7.49 -6.74 -15.70
CA PRO A 330 6.22 -7.26 -16.23
C PRO A 330 6.00 -8.75 -15.96
N ALA A 331 7.05 -9.56 -15.95
CA ALA A 331 6.91 -11.00 -15.66
C ALA A 331 6.55 -11.21 -14.19
N TYR A 332 7.14 -10.44 -13.28
CA TYR A 332 6.82 -10.52 -11.85
C TYR A 332 5.43 -9.97 -11.54
N THR A 333 5.09 -8.80 -12.08
CA THR A 333 3.75 -8.19 -11.85
C THR A 333 2.64 -9.03 -12.44
N THR A 334 2.85 -9.66 -13.61
CA THR A 334 1.89 -10.60 -14.21
C THR A 334 1.72 -11.83 -13.32
N ALA A 335 2.81 -12.42 -12.83
CA ALA A 335 2.72 -13.56 -11.90
C ALA A 335 1.95 -13.22 -10.59
N LEU A 336 2.11 -12.00 -10.07
CA LEU A 336 1.33 -11.53 -8.91
C LEU A 336 -0.16 -11.39 -9.26
N ILE A 337 -0.48 -10.87 -10.43
CA ILE A 337 -1.85 -10.73 -10.92
C ILE A 337 -2.49 -12.13 -11.06
N ASP A 338 -1.79 -13.08 -11.69
CA ASP A 338 -2.28 -14.44 -11.92
C ASP A 338 -2.45 -15.19 -10.59
N LEU A 339 -1.52 -15.03 -9.64
CA LEU A 339 -1.66 -15.56 -8.27
C LEU A 339 -2.92 -15.04 -7.60
N GLY A 340 -3.11 -13.71 -7.57
CA GLY A 340 -4.28 -13.10 -6.94
C GLY A 340 -5.60 -13.48 -7.64
N TYR A 341 -5.58 -13.72 -8.94
CA TYR A 341 -6.72 -14.23 -9.69
C TYR A 341 -7.06 -15.67 -9.28
N ALA A 342 -6.06 -16.56 -9.24
CA ALA A 342 -6.23 -17.95 -8.80
C ALA A 342 -6.68 -18.04 -7.32
N ASP A 343 -6.14 -17.20 -6.45
CA ASP A 343 -6.50 -17.16 -5.03
C ASP A 343 -7.97 -16.75 -4.84
N ALA A 344 -8.44 -15.74 -5.57
CA ALA A 344 -9.84 -15.34 -5.52
C ALA A 344 -10.79 -16.46 -6.00
N HIS A 345 -10.41 -17.24 -7.00
CA HIS A 345 -11.18 -18.41 -7.41
C HIS A 345 -11.20 -19.50 -6.36
N ARG A 346 -10.09 -19.76 -5.68
CA ARG A 346 -9.98 -20.76 -4.62
C ARG A 346 -10.84 -20.38 -3.40
N GLU A 347 -10.87 -19.10 -3.04
CA GLU A 347 -11.62 -18.59 -1.91
C GLU A 347 -13.06 -18.15 -2.29
N TRP A 348 -13.53 -18.50 -3.49
CA TRP A 348 -14.82 -17.97 -4.00
C TRP A 348 -15.98 -18.17 -3.04
N SER A 349 -16.13 -19.33 -2.44
CA SER A 349 -17.22 -19.61 -1.49
C SER A 349 -17.24 -18.66 -0.28
N ARG A 350 -16.06 -18.20 0.15
CA ARG A 350 -15.92 -17.20 1.23
C ARG A 350 -16.28 -15.80 0.74
N ILE A 351 -15.83 -15.44 -0.46
CA ILE A 351 -16.14 -14.17 -1.11
C ILE A 351 -17.66 -14.07 -1.35
N GLU A 352 -18.27 -15.08 -1.95
CA GLU A 352 -19.70 -15.12 -2.25
C GLU A 352 -20.55 -14.99 -0.98
N ARG A 353 -20.20 -15.70 0.08
CA ARG A 353 -20.88 -15.59 1.37
C ARG A 353 -20.84 -14.16 1.92
N PHE A 354 -19.67 -13.52 1.85
CA PHE A 354 -19.50 -12.14 2.26
C PHE A 354 -20.39 -11.20 1.43
N LEU A 355 -20.37 -11.31 0.11
CA LEU A 355 -21.19 -10.49 -0.78
C LEU A 355 -22.67 -10.65 -0.50
N ARG A 356 -23.17 -11.87 -0.30
CA ARG A 356 -24.58 -12.12 0.06
C ARG A 356 -24.98 -11.46 1.38
N VAL A 357 -24.14 -11.54 2.41
CA VAL A 357 -24.44 -10.96 3.73
C VAL A 357 -24.42 -9.44 3.68
N THR A 358 -23.63 -8.84 2.82
CA THR A 358 -23.44 -7.39 2.73
C THR A 358 -24.29 -6.71 1.66
N GLY A 359 -25.14 -7.46 0.93
CA GLY A 359 -25.99 -6.92 -0.13
C GLY A 359 -25.25 -6.57 -1.42
N GLY A 360 -24.07 -7.14 -1.62
CA GLY A 360 -23.22 -6.91 -2.79
C GLY A 360 -23.50 -7.86 -3.97
N THR A 361 -24.72 -8.37 -4.11
CA THR A 361 -25.15 -9.24 -5.22
C THR A 361 -26.04 -8.52 -6.20
#